data_bcfd62aec6909f5d88ea66704370f143
#
_entry.id   bcfd62aec6909f5d88ea66704370f143
#
_cell.length_a   1.000
_cell.length_b   1.000
_cell.length_c   1.000
_cell.angle_alpha   90.00
_cell.angle_beta   90.00
_cell.angle_gamma   90.00
#
_symmetry.space_group_name_H-M   'P 1'
#
loop_
_entity.id
_entity.type
_entity.pdbx_description
1 polymer ?
#
loop_
_entity_poly.entity_id
_entity_poly.type
_entity_poly.pdbx_seq_one_letter_code
_entity_poly.pdbx_strand_id
1 'polypeptide(L)'
;SRVRTEPEKVNFFIGIQSARSDIKGTDIMYPVLKEIQKKYPDQCRITEAIDAPYAIYQKLMDDADVQLDQLYSYTPSMNSLLAMAKGVIVLGGGEEENYEIINEKELRPIINVYPSEEDIFQKLEYIVLNKERIPELSAQSIEYVRKHHNYVKVAQQYVDFWEAH
;
A
#
# COMPACT_ATOMS: atom_id res chain seq x y z
N SER A 1 10.03 -10.27 6.21
CA SER A 1 8.63 -9.91 6.51
C SER A 1 8.41 -9.86 8.01
N ARG A 2 7.68 -8.90 8.48
CA ARG A 2 7.33 -8.79 9.88
C ARG A 2 5.95 -8.16 10.06
N VAL A 3 5.20 -8.67 11.04
CA VAL A 3 3.93 -8.06 11.44
C VAL A 3 4.24 -6.72 12.09
N ARG A 4 3.59 -5.65 11.63
CA ARG A 4 3.75 -4.32 12.20
C ARG A 4 3.08 -4.25 13.57
N THR A 5 3.72 -3.58 14.50
CA THR A 5 3.12 -3.28 15.80
C THR A 5 2.32 -1.97 15.70
N GLU A 6 1.54 -1.64 16.73
CA GLU A 6 0.84 -0.37 16.75
C GLU A 6 1.85 0.77 16.81
N PRO A 7 1.90 1.63 15.78
CA PRO A 7 2.89 2.69 15.72
C PRO A 7 2.46 3.93 16.53
N GLU A 8 3.43 4.66 17.03
CA GLU A 8 3.17 5.98 17.61
C GLU A 8 2.72 6.94 16.52
N LYS A 9 3.43 6.92 15.38
CA LYS A 9 3.06 7.65 14.18
C LYS A 9 2.95 6.67 13.02
N VAL A 10 1.83 6.72 12.30
CA VAL A 10 1.65 5.89 11.11
C VAL A 10 2.60 6.41 10.03
N ASN A 11 3.47 5.54 9.53
CA ASN A 11 4.35 5.88 8.42
C ASN A 11 3.68 5.51 7.09
N PHE A 12 3.17 6.52 6.40
CA PHE A 12 2.59 6.36 5.07
C PHE A 12 3.69 6.46 4.02
N PHE A 13 3.74 5.48 3.15
CA PHE A 13 4.71 5.43 2.05
C PHE A 13 3.99 5.63 0.73
N ILE A 14 4.50 6.53 -0.10
CA ILE A 14 4.00 6.75 -1.45
C ILE A 14 5.18 6.80 -2.43
N GLY A 15 5.10 5.96 -3.47
CA GLY A 15 6.06 5.97 -4.55
C GLY A 15 5.47 6.76 -5.71
N ILE A 16 6.19 7.77 -6.17
CA ILE A 16 5.76 8.64 -7.26
C ILE A 16 6.71 8.48 -8.43
N GLN A 17 6.15 8.09 -9.57
CA GLN A 17 6.85 8.12 -10.85
C GLN A 17 6.23 9.25 -11.65
N SER A 18 7.00 10.32 -11.87
CA SER A 18 6.51 11.56 -12.48
C SER A 18 5.81 11.32 -13.82
N ALA A 19 6.32 10.37 -14.60
CA ALA A 19 5.75 10.06 -15.93
C ALA A 19 4.44 9.27 -15.87
N ARG A 20 4.04 8.74 -14.68
CA ARG A 20 2.88 7.86 -14.53
C ARG A 20 1.93 8.26 -13.42
N SER A 21 2.09 9.46 -12.85
CA SER A 21 1.31 9.86 -11.67
C SER A 21 -0.19 9.92 -11.93
N ASP A 22 -0.59 10.37 -13.11
CA ASP A 22 -2.00 10.43 -13.50
C ASP A 22 -2.59 9.04 -13.71
N ILE A 23 -1.82 8.12 -14.28
CA ILE A 23 -2.27 6.74 -14.53
C ILE A 23 -2.48 5.99 -13.21
N LYS A 24 -1.60 6.21 -12.24
CA LYS A 24 -1.67 5.53 -10.93
C LYS A 24 -2.58 6.24 -9.94
N GLY A 25 -2.99 7.46 -10.22
CA GLY A 25 -3.80 8.25 -9.31
C GLY A 25 -3.01 8.90 -8.19
N THR A 26 -1.67 8.90 -8.25
CA THR A 26 -0.84 9.53 -7.22
C THR A 26 -0.99 11.04 -7.22
N ASP A 27 -1.37 11.62 -8.33
CA ASP A 27 -1.70 13.05 -8.45
C ASP A 27 -2.89 13.44 -7.58
N ILE A 28 -3.80 12.48 -7.29
CA ILE A 28 -4.92 12.69 -6.39
C ILE A 28 -4.55 12.33 -4.96
N MET A 29 -3.90 11.19 -4.75
CA MET A 29 -3.59 10.67 -3.42
C MET A 29 -2.59 11.52 -2.65
N TYR A 30 -1.57 12.03 -3.32
CA TYR A 30 -0.48 12.74 -2.66
C TYR A 30 -0.94 14.03 -1.96
N PRO A 31 -1.72 14.91 -2.62
CA PRO A 31 -2.22 16.11 -1.95
C PRO A 31 -3.12 15.80 -0.73
N VAL A 32 -3.95 14.76 -0.84
CA VAL A 32 -4.83 14.35 0.25
C VAL A 32 -4.01 13.82 1.44
N LEU A 33 -2.96 13.05 1.16
CA LEU A 33 -2.06 12.54 2.19
C LEU A 33 -1.39 13.70 2.93
N LYS A 34 -0.99 14.75 2.22
CA LYS A 34 -0.42 15.95 2.84
C LYS A 34 -1.42 16.68 3.73
N GLU A 35 -2.69 16.70 3.34
CA GLU A 35 -3.75 17.29 4.17
C GLU A 35 -3.94 16.50 5.47
N ILE A 36 -3.86 15.18 5.41
CA ILE A 36 -3.94 14.31 6.59
C ILE A 36 -2.78 14.59 7.53
N GLN A 37 -1.57 14.70 7.01
CA GLN A 37 -0.39 15.01 7.82
C GLN A 37 -0.51 16.38 8.48
N LYS A 38 -1.05 17.35 7.76
CA LYS A 38 -1.27 18.71 8.28
C LYS A 38 -2.29 18.71 9.42
N LYS A 39 -3.35 17.90 9.29
CA LYS A 39 -4.39 17.76 10.31
C LYS A 39 -3.91 16.97 11.53
N TYR A 40 -3.08 15.95 11.32
CA TYR A 40 -2.62 15.04 12.36
C TYR A 40 -1.08 14.94 12.39
N PRO A 41 -0.36 16.06 12.63
CA PRO A 41 1.10 16.05 12.52
C PRO A 41 1.80 15.15 13.54
N ASP A 42 1.14 14.90 14.69
CA ASP A 42 1.69 14.05 15.74
C ASP A 42 1.28 12.58 15.60
N GLN A 43 0.43 12.25 14.62
CA GLN A 43 -0.14 10.91 14.48
C GLN A 43 0.35 10.18 13.24
N CYS A 44 0.94 10.89 12.29
CA CYS A 44 1.42 10.27 11.05
C CYS A 44 2.60 11.03 10.46
N ARG A 45 3.32 10.32 9.59
CA ARG A 45 4.41 10.90 8.79
C ARG A 45 4.35 10.32 7.39
N ILE A 46 4.96 11.02 6.44
CA ILE A 46 4.98 10.62 5.04
C ILE A 46 6.42 10.30 4.62
N THR A 47 6.59 9.15 3.97
CA THR A 47 7.84 8.78 3.30
C THR A 47 7.58 8.78 1.81
N GLU A 48 8.34 9.58 1.05
CA GLU A 48 8.18 9.73 -0.38
C GLU A 48 9.34 9.10 -1.13
N ALA A 49 9.02 8.38 -2.21
CA ALA A 49 10.03 7.88 -3.16
C ALA A 49 9.67 8.43 -4.53
N ILE A 50 10.27 9.56 -4.91
CA ILE A 50 9.99 10.24 -6.18
C ILE A 50 11.06 9.83 -7.19
N ASP A 51 10.64 9.11 -8.24
CA ASP A 51 11.52 8.60 -9.29
C ASP A 51 12.76 7.87 -8.74
N ALA A 52 12.59 7.19 -7.61
CA ALA A 52 13.67 6.52 -6.90
C ALA A 52 14.07 5.21 -7.57
N PRO A 53 15.36 4.83 -7.54
CA PRO A 53 15.78 3.48 -7.93
C PRO A 53 15.08 2.42 -7.09
N TYR A 54 14.86 1.27 -7.69
CA TYR A 54 14.10 0.18 -7.06
C TYR A 54 14.68 -0.24 -5.70
N ALA A 55 16.01 -0.30 -5.58
CA ALA A 55 16.66 -0.69 -4.32
C ALA A 55 16.33 0.30 -3.18
N ILE A 56 16.28 1.60 -3.48
CA ILE A 56 15.90 2.62 -2.51
C ILE A 56 14.43 2.51 -2.19
N TYR A 57 13.60 2.29 -3.20
CA TYR A 57 12.16 2.10 -3.04
C TYR A 57 11.85 0.96 -2.06
N GLN A 58 12.49 -0.19 -2.23
CA GLN A 58 12.31 -1.33 -1.32
C GLN A 58 12.74 -1.02 0.10
N LYS A 59 13.84 -0.29 0.26
CA LYS A 59 14.36 0.07 1.57
C LYS A 59 13.39 0.96 2.33
N LEU A 60 12.81 1.93 1.65
CA LEU A 60 11.80 2.82 2.23
C LEU A 60 10.51 2.06 2.55
N MET A 61 10.16 1.10 1.72
CA MET A 61 8.99 0.25 1.94
C MET A 61 9.13 -0.60 3.21
N ASP A 62 10.34 -1.06 3.54
CA ASP A 62 10.57 -1.87 4.73
C ASP A 62 10.20 -1.14 6.03
N ASP A 63 10.31 0.18 6.04
CA ASP A 63 10.01 0.99 7.21
C ASP A 63 8.57 1.53 7.22
N ALA A 64 7.80 1.26 6.18
CA ALA A 64 6.45 1.77 6.07
C ALA A 64 5.44 0.94 6.87
N ASP A 65 4.40 1.58 7.35
CA ASP A 65 3.23 0.90 7.93
C ASP A 65 2.14 0.73 6.87
N VAL A 66 1.92 1.76 6.06
CA VAL A 66 0.89 1.78 5.02
C VAL A 66 1.49 2.32 3.72
N GLN A 67 1.22 1.63 2.62
CA GLN A 67 1.62 2.07 1.28
C GLN A 67 0.40 2.47 0.47
N LEU A 68 0.48 3.64 -0.17
CA LEU A 68 -0.55 4.08 -1.11
C LEU A 68 -0.22 3.53 -2.50
N ASP A 69 -1.17 2.80 -3.08
CA ASP A 69 -1.01 2.13 -4.37
C ASP A 69 -1.97 2.70 -5.42
N GLN A 70 -2.07 2.02 -6.56
CA GLN A 70 -2.84 2.48 -7.72
C GLN A 70 -4.34 2.61 -7.44
N LEU A 71 -4.95 3.71 -7.90
CA LEU A 71 -6.39 3.92 -7.80
C LEU A 71 -7.19 3.22 -8.89
N TYR A 72 -6.58 3.03 -10.08
CA TYR A 72 -7.28 2.59 -11.28
C TYR A 72 -7.00 1.13 -11.65
N SER A 73 -6.65 0.32 -10.67
CA SER A 73 -6.36 -1.10 -10.90
C SER A 73 -7.38 -1.97 -10.19
N TYR A 74 -7.89 -2.99 -10.87
CA TYR A 74 -8.76 -4.00 -10.28
C TYR A 74 -7.97 -5.04 -9.49
N THR A 75 -6.68 -5.14 -9.74
CA THR A 75 -5.79 -6.07 -9.04
C THR A 75 -4.64 -5.30 -8.40
N PRO A 76 -4.09 -5.80 -7.27
CA PRO A 76 -2.92 -5.18 -6.67
C PRO A 76 -1.74 -5.19 -7.64
N SER A 77 -0.92 -4.14 -7.59
CA SER A 77 0.32 -4.10 -8.35
C SER A 77 1.33 -5.10 -7.77
N MET A 78 2.38 -5.38 -8.54
CA MET A 78 3.47 -6.22 -8.05
C MET A 78 4.12 -5.60 -6.80
N ASN A 79 4.29 -4.29 -6.78
CA ASN A 79 4.84 -3.58 -5.63
C ASN A 79 3.94 -3.72 -4.40
N SER A 80 2.63 -3.72 -4.59
CA SER A 80 1.68 -3.93 -3.50
C SER A 80 1.79 -5.32 -2.92
N LEU A 81 1.91 -6.34 -3.76
CA LEU A 81 2.07 -7.71 -3.29
C LEU A 81 3.37 -7.89 -2.51
N LEU A 82 4.45 -7.27 -2.97
CA LEU A 82 5.73 -7.29 -2.25
C LEU A 82 5.64 -6.56 -0.91
N ALA A 83 4.95 -5.42 -0.88
CA ALA A 83 4.72 -4.68 0.36
C ALA A 83 3.95 -5.52 1.37
N MET A 84 2.88 -6.18 0.92
CA MET A 84 2.06 -7.05 1.77
C MET A 84 2.87 -8.22 2.32
N ALA A 85 3.76 -8.80 1.51
CA ALA A 85 4.65 -9.87 1.96
C ALA A 85 5.57 -9.40 3.09
N LYS A 86 5.88 -8.11 3.15
CA LYS A 86 6.71 -7.51 4.20
C LYS A 86 5.90 -7.09 5.43
N GLY A 87 4.58 -7.21 5.38
CA GLY A 87 3.68 -6.78 6.46
C GLY A 87 3.22 -5.34 6.33
N VAL A 88 3.45 -4.71 5.18
CA VAL A 88 2.98 -3.35 4.92
C VAL A 88 1.52 -3.40 4.46
N ILE A 89 0.68 -2.54 5.03
CA ILE A 89 -0.73 -2.43 4.66
C ILE A 89 -0.84 -1.64 3.37
N VAL A 90 -1.66 -2.10 2.44
CA VAL A 90 -1.84 -1.42 1.14
C VAL A 90 -3.19 -0.71 1.12
N LEU A 91 -3.18 0.54 0.67
CA LEU A 91 -4.38 1.33 0.41
C LEU A 91 -4.43 1.58 -1.10
N GLY A 92 -5.46 1.04 -1.75
CA GLY A 92 -5.55 1.13 -3.22
C GLY A 92 -6.50 0.12 -3.83
N GLY A 93 -6.05 -0.61 -4.83
CA GLY A 93 -6.85 -1.47 -5.68
C GLY A 93 -7.27 -2.81 -5.08
N GLY A 94 -7.91 -2.81 -3.92
CA GLY A 94 -8.42 -4.02 -3.28
C GLY A 94 -9.92 -4.18 -3.42
N GLU A 95 -10.45 -3.97 -4.62
CA GLU A 95 -11.89 -4.08 -4.86
C GLU A 95 -12.39 -5.52 -4.75
N GLU A 96 -13.69 -5.67 -4.47
CA GLU A 96 -14.31 -6.95 -4.24
C GLU A 96 -14.12 -7.93 -5.41
N GLU A 97 -14.17 -7.43 -6.64
CA GLU A 97 -13.95 -8.23 -7.84
C GLU A 97 -12.58 -8.92 -7.84
N ASN A 98 -11.55 -8.24 -7.31
CA ASN A 98 -10.22 -8.82 -7.22
C ASN A 98 -10.22 -10.06 -6.31
N TYR A 99 -10.92 -9.99 -5.18
CA TYR A 99 -10.99 -11.13 -4.26
C TYR A 99 -11.78 -12.30 -4.85
N GLU A 100 -12.80 -12.02 -5.66
CA GLU A 100 -13.55 -13.04 -6.36
C GLU A 100 -12.69 -13.75 -7.39
N ILE A 101 -11.87 -13.03 -8.15
CA ILE A 101 -10.99 -13.59 -9.17
C ILE A 101 -10.02 -14.61 -8.56
N ILE A 102 -9.46 -14.31 -7.40
CA ILE A 102 -8.51 -15.18 -6.72
C ILE A 102 -9.17 -16.11 -5.70
N ASN A 103 -10.49 -16.11 -5.65
CA ASN A 103 -11.29 -16.95 -4.75
C ASN A 103 -10.98 -16.73 -3.26
N GLU A 104 -10.71 -15.48 -2.87
CA GLU A 104 -10.48 -15.14 -1.48
C GLU A 104 -11.77 -14.72 -0.80
N LYS A 105 -12.13 -15.37 0.30
CA LYS A 105 -13.39 -15.12 1.03
C LYS A 105 -13.21 -14.57 2.43
N GLU A 106 -12.04 -14.75 3.03
CA GLU A 106 -11.81 -14.42 4.44
C GLU A 106 -10.89 -13.21 4.63
N LEU A 107 -9.82 -13.10 3.83
CA LEU A 107 -8.81 -12.07 4.02
C LEU A 107 -9.08 -10.85 3.13
N ARG A 108 -9.21 -9.69 3.76
CA ARG A 108 -9.45 -8.41 3.07
C ARG A 108 -8.44 -7.36 3.55
N PRO A 109 -7.12 -7.61 3.35
CA PRO A 109 -6.09 -6.75 3.91
C PRO A 109 -5.89 -5.42 3.17
N ILE A 110 -6.37 -5.32 1.93
CA ILE A 110 -6.20 -4.10 1.13
C ILE A 110 -7.35 -3.15 1.44
N ILE A 111 -7.00 -1.92 1.83
CA ILE A 111 -8.00 -0.88 2.07
C ILE A 111 -8.34 -0.26 0.73
N ASN A 112 -9.56 -0.53 0.26
CA ASN A 112 -10.01 -0.06 -1.04
C ASN A 112 -10.35 1.42 -1.01
N VAL A 113 -9.87 2.16 -2.00
CA VAL A 113 -10.21 3.57 -2.19
C VAL A 113 -10.71 3.81 -3.61
N TYR A 114 -11.62 4.75 -3.74
CA TYR A 114 -12.10 5.23 -5.03
C TYR A 114 -11.33 6.49 -5.44
N PRO A 115 -11.32 6.85 -6.72
CA PRO A 115 -10.62 8.06 -7.20
C PRO A 115 -11.38 9.34 -6.83
N SER A 116 -11.56 9.56 -5.54
CA SER A 116 -12.26 10.66 -4.92
C SER A 116 -11.43 11.18 -3.76
N GLU A 117 -11.17 12.48 -3.74
CA GLU A 117 -10.43 13.11 -2.64
C GLU A 117 -11.10 12.83 -1.30
N GLU A 118 -12.44 12.90 -1.27
CA GLU A 118 -13.19 12.63 -0.04
C GLU A 118 -13.01 11.20 0.45
N ASP A 119 -13.11 10.22 -0.45
CA ASP A 119 -12.96 8.82 -0.06
C ASP A 119 -11.54 8.52 0.42
N ILE A 120 -10.55 9.03 -0.27
CA ILE A 120 -9.14 8.87 0.12
C ILE A 120 -8.91 9.50 1.49
N PHE A 121 -9.41 10.70 1.70
CA PHE A 121 -9.27 11.40 2.98
C PHE A 121 -9.90 10.59 4.11
N GLN A 122 -11.12 10.09 3.93
CA GLN A 122 -11.82 9.30 4.93
C GLN A 122 -11.06 8.01 5.29
N LYS A 123 -10.50 7.32 4.30
CA LYS A 123 -9.75 6.09 4.54
C LYS A 123 -8.44 6.36 5.26
N LEU A 124 -7.72 7.40 4.88
CA LEU A 124 -6.48 7.79 5.57
C LEU A 124 -6.76 8.24 7.00
N GLU A 125 -7.80 9.03 7.20
CA GLU A 125 -8.20 9.48 8.54
C GLU A 125 -8.58 8.29 9.41
N TYR A 126 -9.31 7.33 8.86
CA TYR A 126 -9.67 6.11 9.58
C TYR A 126 -8.43 5.38 10.11
N ILE A 127 -7.40 5.23 9.29
CA ILE A 127 -6.16 4.55 9.68
C ILE A 127 -5.48 5.30 10.82
N VAL A 128 -5.37 6.62 10.70
CA VAL A 128 -4.71 7.47 11.70
C VAL A 128 -5.44 7.39 13.04
N LEU A 129 -6.76 7.37 13.01
CA LEU A 129 -7.60 7.31 14.22
C LEU A 129 -7.76 5.90 14.79
N ASN A 130 -7.37 4.87 14.04
CA ASN A 130 -7.52 3.47 14.44
C ASN A 130 -6.20 2.71 14.30
N LYS A 131 -5.11 3.29 14.82
CA LYS A 131 -3.77 2.70 14.74
C LYS A 131 -3.70 1.31 15.37
N GLU A 132 -4.57 1.01 16.31
CA GLU A 132 -4.66 -0.29 16.98
C GLU A 132 -5.04 -1.42 16.00
N ARG A 133 -5.57 -1.09 14.84
CA ARG A 133 -5.88 -2.08 13.80
C ARG A 133 -4.70 -2.44 12.92
N ILE A 134 -3.61 -1.67 12.98
CA ILE A 134 -2.44 -1.90 12.12
C ILE A 134 -1.84 -3.30 12.32
N PRO A 135 -1.64 -3.79 13.55
CA PRO A 135 -1.11 -5.15 13.71
C PRO A 135 -1.98 -6.22 13.04
N GLU A 136 -3.30 -6.12 13.18
CA GLU A 136 -4.24 -7.05 12.56
C GLU A 136 -4.15 -7.03 11.04
N LEU A 137 -4.21 -5.83 10.45
CA LEU A 137 -4.15 -5.67 9.00
C LEU A 137 -2.78 -6.10 8.44
N SER A 138 -1.71 -5.84 9.17
CA SER A 138 -0.37 -6.27 8.80
C SER A 138 -0.28 -7.80 8.76
N ALA A 139 -0.80 -8.48 9.79
CA ALA A 139 -0.82 -9.93 9.84
C ALA A 139 -1.67 -10.51 8.71
N GLN A 140 -2.81 -9.92 8.42
CA GLN A 140 -3.67 -10.34 7.31
C GLN A 140 -2.97 -10.16 5.96
N SER A 141 -2.18 -9.12 5.80
CA SER A 141 -1.41 -8.87 4.57
C SER A 141 -0.41 -9.99 4.32
N ILE A 142 0.34 -10.39 5.33
CA ILE A 142 1.30 -11.49 5.22
C ILE A 142 0.57 -12.81 4.91
N GLU A 143 -0.52 -13.08 5.62
CA GLU A 143 -1.29 -14.31 5.43
C GLU A 143 -1.92 -14.37 4.03
N TYR A 144 -2.44 -13.26 3.53
CA TYR A 144 -2.98 -13.16 2.18
C TYR A 144 -1.94 -13.56 1.13
N VAL A 145 -0.75 -13.00 1.24
CA VAL A 145 0.34 -13.30 0.29
C VAL A 145 0.77 -14.76 0.41
N ARG A 146 0.86 -15.30 1.63
CA ARG A 146 1.20 -16.71 1.85
C ARG A 146 0.17 -17.64 1.21
N LYS A 147 -1.11 -17.32 1.40
CA LYS A 147 -2.22 -18.11 0.85
C LYS A 147 -2.24 -18.06 -0.68
N HIS A 148 -1.87 -16.92 -1.27
CA HIS A 148 -1.87 -16.72 -2.71
C HIS A 148 -0.44 -16.70 -3.26
N HIS A 149 0.38 -17.66 -2.82
CA HIS A 149 1.80 -17.78 -3.13
C HIS A 149 2.14 -17.65 -4.62
N ASN A 150 1.31 -18.20 -5.51
CA ASN A 150 1.57 -18.16 -6.95
C ASN A 150 1.59 -16.76 -7.50
N TYR A 151 0.74 -15.87 -6.98
CA TYR A 151 0.73 -14.46 -7.37
C TYR A 151 2.03 -13.76 -6.98
N VAL A 152 2.50 -14.01 -5.76
CA VAL A 152 3.74 -13.42 -5.26
C VAL A 152 4.94 -13.90 -6.06
N LYS A 153 4.97 -15.19 -6.38
CA LYS A 153 6.06 -15.79 -7.15
C LYS A 153 6.15 -15.19 -8.55
N VAL A 154 5.01 -15.00 -9.20
CA VAL A 154 4.96 -14.34 -10.52
C VAL A 154 5.42 -12.89 -10.41
N ALA A 155 4.95 -12.17 -9.41
CA ALA A 155 5.35 -10.78 -9.19
C ALA A 155 6.85 -10.66 -8.96
N GLN A 156 7.45 -11.55 -8.16
CA GLN A 156 8.88 -11.55 -7.89
C GLN A 156 9.68 -11.84 -9.16
N GLN A 157 9.23 -12.75 -9.99
CA GLN A 157 9.89 -13.06 -11.27
C GLN A 157 9.92 -11.84 -12.19
N TYR A 158 8.84 -11.08 -12.25
CA TYR A 158 8.80 -9.84 -13.03
C TYR A 158 9.77 -8.80 -12.48
N VAL A 159 9.81 -8.63 -11.18
CA VAL A 159 10.74 -7.69 -10.53
C VAL A 159 12.19 -8.08 -10.83
N ASP A 160 12.52 -9.35 -10.68
CA ASP A 160 13.88 -9.86 -10.96
C ASP A 160 14.27 -9.62 -12.42
N PHE A 161 13.33 -9.84 -13.33
CA PHE A 161 13.54 -9.57 -14.76
C PHE A 161 13.85 -8.09 -15.01
N TRP A 162 13.05 -7.19 -14.41
CA TRP A 162 13.22 -5.75 -14.58
C TRP A 162 14.55 -5.25 -14.03
N GLU A 163 15.01 -5.80 -12.91
CA GLU A 163 16.29 -5.43 -12.33
C GLU A 163 17.47 -5.93 -13.16
N ALA A 164 17.32 -7.09 -13.82
CA ALA A 164 18.38 -7.67 -14.66
C ALA A 164 18.52 -6.95 -16.00
N HIS A 165 17.58 -6.16 -16.41
CA HIS A 165 17.54 -5.46 -17.68
C HIS A 165 17.33 -3.96 -17.49
#